data_c02e4e4e7b74171eaf73d8f3af60c2b6
#
_entry.id   c02e4e4e7b74171eaf73d8f3af60c2b6
#
_cell.length_a   1.000
_cell.length_b   1.000
_cell.length_c   1.000
_cell.angle_alpha   90.00
_cell.angle_beta   90.00
_cell.angle_gamma   90.00
#
_symmetry.space_group_name_H-M   'P 1'
#
loop_
_entity.id
_entity.type
_entity.pdbx_description
1 polymer ?
#
loop_
_entity_poly.entity_id
_entity_poly.type
_entity_poly.pdbx_seq_one_letter_code
_entity_poly.pdbx_strand_id
1 'polypeptide(L)'
;MLKIKPNKKNIGAEIIVNLKEITNKDTLKIKSALNKYGMVYFKQQKLTSKLYIKFAKYFGKLANYPRLKGLNKKFPQITVVQRKSTDKGPSFGEQFHTDSIYTKNPPRFTMLLSKLVPKKGKANTEFCSQYLAYKELPNSIKKKFKNLKGNYSSEGPISVTTKERVKEKGKDIKELKSSHKIIRKISTNYSIYCSPGHFIDFSSEIKNKEKLKKFLFNHQIKKKFQFSLEWEKDQLAIWDNRSMLHQATPFKGNRIMHRITIH
;
A
#
# COMPACT_ATOMS: atom_id res chain seq x y z
N MET A 1 9.38 5.90 -25.84
CA MET A 1 8.69 4.56 -25.80
C MET A 1 8.73 4.02 -24.37
N LEU A 2 7.62 3.50 -23.84
CA LEU A 2 7.54 2.93 -22.50
C LEU A 2 8.28 1.59 -22.43
N LYS A 3 9.20 1.43 -21.43
CA LYS A 3 9.91 0.17 -21.13
C LYS A 3 9.52 -0.30 -19.72
N ILE A 4 9.29 -1.60 -19.57
CA ILE A 4 8.99 -2.25 -18.29
C ILE A 4 10.18 -3.14 -17.92
N LYS A 5 10.80 -2.88 -16.77
CA LYS A 5 11.89 -3.67 -16.20
C LYS A 5 11.43 -4.36 -14.92
N PRO A 6 11.10 -5.66 -14.95
CA PRO A 6 10.76 -6.39 -13.75
C PRO A 6 11.91 -6.40 -12.74
N ASN A 7 11.59 -6.28 -11.46
CA ASN A 7 12.55 -6.49 -10.39
C ASN A 7 12.91 -7.98 -10.26
N LYS A 8 14.00 -8.27 -9.56
CA LYS A 8 14.33 -9.65 -9.17
C LYS A 8 13.10 -10.32 -8.52
N LYS A 9 12.87 -11.59 -8.79
CA LYS A 9 11.72 -12.39 -8.32
C LYS A 9 10.35 -11.91 -8.83
N ASN A 10 10.29 -11.00 -9.81
CA ASN A 10 9.03 -10.44 -10.34
C ASN A 10 8.15 -9.77 -9.27
N ILE A 11 8.73 -9.18 -8.24
CA ILE A 11 8.04 -8.40 -7.22
C ILE A 11 8.22 -6.93 -7.56
N GLY A 12 7.20 -6.33 -8.19
CA GLY A 12 7.29 -4.98 -8.73
C GLY A 12 8.09 -4.87 -10.03
N ALA A 13 7.96 -3.71 -10.69
CA ALA A 13 8.71 -3.36 -11.90
C ALA A 13 9.04 -1.87 -11.96
N GLU A 14 10.21 -1.53 -12.46
CA GLU A 14 10.53 -0.17 -12.89
C GLU A 14 9.90 0.10 -14.26
N ILE A 15 9.24 1.25 -14.40
CA ILE A 15 8.72 1.71 -15.69
C ILE A 15 9.45 2.97 -16.09
N ILE A 16 10.10 2.88 -17.23
CA ILE A 16 10.85 3.98 -17.83
C ILE A 16 9.94 4.67 -18.85
N VAL A 17 9.46 5.85 -18.50
CA VAL A 17 8.61 6.71 -19.34
C VAL A 17 8.57 8.12 -18.76
N ASN A 18 8.31 9.13 -19.57
CA ASN A 18 7.98 10.48 -19.11
C ASN A 18 6.47 10.57 -18.82
N LEU A 19 6.09 10.67 -17.55
CA LEU A 19 4.68 10.74 -17.15
C LEU A 19 3.97 12.05 -17.55
N LYS A 20 4.70 13.07 -17.97
CA LYS A 20 4.09 14.31 -18.50
C LYS A 20 3.46 14.10 -19.88
N GLU A 21 3.95 13.11 -20.63
CA GLU A 21 3.58 12.80 -22.02
C GLU A 21 2.87 11.45 -22.15
N ILE A 22 2.33 10.93 -21.04
CA ILE A 22 1.74 9.60 -20.99
C ILE A 22 0.48 9.52 -21.84
N THR A 23 0.35 8.46 -22.62
CA THR A 23 -0.82 8.17 -23.46
C THR A 23 -1.76 7.16 -22.79
N ASN A 24 -2.99 7.04 -23.32
CA ASN A 24 -3.94 5.99 -22.89
C ASN A 24 -3.34 4.58 -23.12
N LYS A 25 -2.65 4.35 -24.24
CA LYS A 25 -1.98 3.08 -24.56
C LYS A 25 -0.91 2.73 -23.53
N ASP A 26 -0.10 3.72 -23.10
CA ASP A 26 0.88 3.53 -22.05
C ASP A 26 0.23 3.19 -20.71
N THR A 27 -0.88 3.85 -20.39
CA THR A 27 -1.64 3.59 -19.17
C THR A 27 -2.15 2.15 -19.11
N LEU A 28 -2.62 1.58 -20.22
CA LEU A 28 -3.04 0.18 -20.30
C LEU A 28 -1.87 -0.77 -20.03
N LYS A 29 -0.67 -0.49 -20.57
CA LYS A 29 0.55 -1.26 -20.28
C LYS A 29 0.93 -1.18 -18.80
N ILE A 30 0.82 0.01 -18.18
CA ILE A 30 1.09 0.20 -16.74
C ILE A 30 0.08 -0.60 -15.90
N LYS A 31 -1.21 -0.58 -16.23
CA LYS A 31 -2.24 -1.40 -15.56
C LYS A 31 -1.97 -2.90 -15.68
N SER A 32 -1.53 -3.35 -16.85
CA SER A 32 -1.10 -4.74 -17.05
C SER A 32 0.09 -5.10 -16.16
N ALA A 33 1.10 -4.22 -16.08
CA ALA A 33 2.25 -4.41 -15.20
C ALA A 33 1.86 -4.46 -13.72
N LEU A 34 0.93 -3.59 -13.27
CA LEU A 34 0.38 -3.63 -11.91
C LEU A 34 -0.32 -4.95 -11.61
N ASN A 35 -1.14 -5.46 -12.53
CA ASN A 35 -1.80 -6.76 -12.35
C ASN A 35 -0.79 -7.91 -12.25
N LYS A 36 0.31 -7.84 -13.01
CA LYS A 36 1.33 -8.89 -13.05
C LYS A 36 2.28 -8.83 -11.86
N TYR A 37 2.77 -7.65 -11.50
CA TYR A 37 3.86 -7.44 -10.55
C TYR A 37 3.42 -6.88 -9.20
N GLY A 38 2.15 -6.49 -9.06
CA GLY A 38 1.55 -5.91 -7.84
C GLY A 38 1.91 -4.46 -7.57
N MET A 39 3.10 -4.00 -7.96
CA MET A 39 3.53 -2.60 -7.85
C MET A 39 4.42 -2.20 -9.01
N VAL A 40 4.44 -0.91 -9.32
CA VAL A 40 5.36 -0.31 -10.29
C VAL A 40 5.92 1.01 -9.75
N TYR A 41 7.11 1.39 -10.22
CA TYR A 41 7.70 2.68 -9.87
C TYR A 41 8.37 3.36 -11.05
N PHE A 42 8.49 4.67 -10.95
CA PHE A 42 8.98 5.58 -12.00
C PHE A 42 9.99 6.52 -11.36
N LYS A 43 11.20 6.56 -11.87
CA LYS A 43 12.24 7.47 -11.39
C LYS A 43 12.15 8.84 -12.05
N GLN A 44 12.66 9.88 -11.38
CA GLN A 44 12.86 11.22 -11.93
C GLN A 44 11.61 11.89 -12.52
N GLN A 45 10.45 11.70 -11.85
CA GLN A 45 9.17 12.23 -12.29
C GLN A 45 8.85 13.59 -11.63
N LYS A 46 9.43 14.69 -12.13
CA LYS A 46 9.16 16.05 -11.65
C LYS A 46 7.71 16.47 -12.00
N LEU A 47 6.74 15.98 -11.23
CA LEU A 47 5.32 16.27 -11.42
C LEU A 47 4.85 17.41 -10.54
N THR A 48 4.11 18.37 -11.16
CA THR A 48 3.28 19.32 -10.41
C THR A 48 2.07 18.58 -9.80
N SER A 49 1.43 19.17 -8.79
CA SER A 49 0.21 18.59 -8.19
C SER A 49 -0.89 18.35 -9.23
N LYS A 50 -1.05 19.26 -10.22
CA LYS A 50 -2.01 19.12 -11.33
C LYS A 50 -1.73 17.91 -12.21
N LEU A 51 -0.45 17.71 -12.61
CA LEU A 51 -0.03 16.56 -13.43
C LEU A 51 -0.13 15.25 -12.63
N TYR A 52 0.21 15.27 -11.36
CA TYR A 52 0.10 14.10 -10.48
C TYR A 52 -1.37 13.63 -10.34
N ILE A 53 -2.30 14.56 -10.12
CA ILE A 53 -3.75 14.28 -10.11
C ILE A 53 -4.22 13.78 -11.49
N LYS A 54 -3.81 14.44 -12.59
CA LYS A 54 -4.16 14.01 -13.95
C LYS A 54 -3.72 12.56 -14.19
N PHE A 55 -2.49 12.22 -13.84
CA PHE A 55 -1.98 10.86 -13.99
C PHE A 55 -2.74 9.85 -13.11
N ALA A 56 -3.02 10.20 -11.85
CA ALA A 56 -3.75 9.33 -10.95
C ALA A 56 -5.18 8.99 -11.44
N LYS A 57 -5.86 9.92 -12.11
CA LYS A 57 -7.20 9.72 -12.67
C LYS A 57 -7.29 8.62 -13.74
N TYR A 58 -6.20 8.28 -14.40
CA TYR A 58 -6.16 7.14 -15.32
C TYR A 58 -6.43 5.79 -14.63
N PHE A 59 -6.23 5.69 -13.32
CA PHE A 59 -6.32 4.43 -12.57
C PHE A 59 -7.66 4.25 -11.85
N GLY A 60 -8.46 5.29 -11.71
CA GLY A 60 -9.77 5.23 -11.08
C GLY A 60 -10.20 6.54 -10.41
N LYS A 61 -11.26 6.46 -9.60
CA LYS A 61 -11.80 7.59 -8.84
C LYS A 61 -10.89 7.94 -7.68
N LEU A 62 -10.46 9.19 -7.61
CA LEU A 62 -9.62 9.67 -6.51
C LEU A 62 -10.47 9.92 -5.27
N ALA A 63 -9.94 9.56 -4.11
CA ALA A 63 -10.59 9.80 -2.82
C ALA A 63 -9.72 10.64 -1.90
N ASN A 64 -10.37 11.39 -1.01
CA ASN A 64 -9.71 12.01 0.12
C ASN A 64 -9.39 10.91 1.15
N TYR A 65 -8.16 10.87 1.65
CA TYR A 65 -7.82 9.92 2.69
C TYR A 65 -8.53 10.31 4.00
N PRO A 66 -9.30 9.40 4.61
CA PRO A 66 -10.22 9.79 5.69
C PRO A 66 -9.51 10.24 6.96
N ARG A 67 -8.28 9.81 7.21
CA ARG A 67 -7.59 9.99 8.49
C ARG A 67 -6.55 11.12 8.51
N LEU A 68 -6.21 11.73 7.38
CA LEU A 68 -5.22 12.81 7.29
C LEU A 68 -5.73 13.97 6.43
N LYS A 69 -5.16 15.15 6.65
CA LYS A 69 -5.47 16.36 5.85
C LYS A 69 -4.93 16.21 4.42
N GLY A 70 -5.65 16.79 3.45
CA GLY A 70 -5.17 17.01 2.10
C GLY A 70 -4.12 18.12 2.04
N LEU A 71 -3.41 18.22 0.92
CA LEU A 71 -2.34 19.20 0.69
C LEU A 71 -2.84 20.63 0.90
N ASN A 72 -3.97 20.98 0.29
CA ASN A 72 -4.66 22.26 0.45
C ASN A 72 -6.09 22.16 -0.15
N LYS A 73 -6.85 23.27 -0.13
CA LYS A 73 -8.22 23.34 -0.69
C LYS A 73 -8.28 22.99 -2.18
N LYS A 74 -7.24 23.31 -2.98
CA LYS A 74 -7.17 23.03 -4.42
C LYS A 74 -6.87 21.56 -4.74
N PHE A 75 -6.13 20.88 -3.86
CA PHE A 75 -5.70 19.50 -4.05
C PHE A 75 -5.98 18.63 -2.80
N PRO A 76 -7.24 18.50 -2.38
CA PRO A 76 -7.60 17.76 -1.16
C PRO A 76 -7.34 16.26 -1.27
N GLN A 77 -7.25 15.69 -2.49
CA GLN A 77 -6.96 14.28 -2.74
C GLN A 77 -5.49 13.92 -2.52
N ILE A 78 -4.58 14.90 -2.51
CA ILE A 78 -3.16 14.69 -2.22
C ILE A 78 -2.98 14.77 -0.71
N THR A 79 -2.76 13.64 -0.06
CA THR A 79 -2.43 13.58 1.37
C THR A 79 -0.93 13.76 1.55
N VAL A 80 -0.52 14.66 2.45
CA VAL A 80 0.90 14.82 2.80
C VAL A 80 1.27 13.87 3.92
N VAL A 81 2.17 12.93 3.62
CA VAL A 81 2.79 12.05 4.62
C VAL A 81 4.18 12.60 4.91
N GLN A 82 4.31 13.23 6.06
CA GLN A 82 5.56 13.92 6.47
C GLN A 82 6.13 13.28 7.74
N ARG A 83 7.45 13.23 7.84
CA ARG A 83 8.22 13.06 9.05
C ARG A 83 9.28 14.14 9.13
N LYS A 84 9.44 14.74 10.30
CA LYS A 84 10.52 15.67 10.63
C LYS A 84 11.64 14.92 11.38
N SER A 85 12.85 15.42 11.33
CA SER A 85 13.98 14.84 12.07
C SER A 85 13.77 14.86 13.60
N THR A 86 12.93 15.78 14.08
CA THR A 86 12.55 15.93 15.49
C THR A 86 11.41 15.02 15.93
N ASP A 87 10.70 14.35 15.00
CA ASP A 87 9.58 13.49 15.35
C ASP A 87 10.05 12.27 16.12
N LYS A 88 9.38 11.99 17.25
CA LYS A 88 9.58 10.79 18.07
C LYS A 88 8.63 9.68 17.67
N GLY A 89 8.91 8.45 18.10
CA GLY A 89 8.05 7.29 17.83
C GLY A 89 8.14 6.76 16.40
N PRO A 90 7.26 5.80 16.03
CA PRO A 90 7.30 5.14 14.74
C PRO A 90 6.88 6.05 13.60
N SER A 91 7.42 5.82 12.42
CA SER A 91 7.00 6.50 11.19
C SER A 91 5.63 6.02 10.73
N PHE A 92 4.93 6.85 9.97
CA PHE A 92 3.66 6.45 9.36
C PHE A 92 3.83 5.17 8.53
N GLY A 93 3.09 4.10 8.91
CA GLY A 93 3.08 2.84 8.17
C GLY A 93 4.23 1.89 8.47
N GLU A 94 4.86 1.94 9.65
CA GLU A 94 5.96 1.02 10.07
C GLU A 94 5.50 -0.40 10.46
N GLN A 95 4.40 -0.89 9.92
CA GLN A 95 3.96 -2.29 10.04
C GLN A 95 3.43 -2.75 8.69
N PHE A 96 3.62 -4.03 8.35
CA PHE A 96 3.03 -4.58 7.14
C PHE A 96 1.52 -4.47 7.15
N HIS A 97 0.99 -3.77 6.15
CA HIS A 97 -0.43 -3.51 6.01
C HIS A 97 -0.82 -3.38 4.54
N THR A 98 -2.12 -3.40 4.29
CA THR A 98 -2.74 -2.85 3.08
C THR A 98 -3.62 -1.66 3.47
N ASP A 99 -3.70 -0.67 2.60
CA ASP A 99 -4.36 0.59 2.90
C ASP A 99 -5.87 0.45 3.10
N SER A 100 -6.37 1.08 4.15
CA SER A 100 -7.80 1.31 4.43
C SER A 100 -8.69 0.07 4.30
N ILE A 101 -8.17 -1.13 4.57
CA ILE A 101 -8.92 -2.39 4.55
C ILE A 101 -10.10 -2.37 5.52
N TYR A 102 -10.09 -1.49 6.52
CA TYR A 102 -11.14 -1.27 7.49
C TYR A 102 -12.36 -0.51 6.93
N THR A 103 -12.37 -0.17 5.64
CA THR A 103 -13.53 0.44 4.96
C THR A 103 -14.31 -0.63 4.19
N LYS A 104 -15.64 -0.39 4.02
CA LYS A 104 -16.51 -1.29 3.24
C LYS A 104 -16.00 -1.46 1.80
N ASN A 105 -15.52 -0.37 1.19
CA ASN A 105 -14.93 -0.33 -0.15
C ASN A 105 -13.48 0.16 -0.06
N PRO A 106 -12.50 -0.72 0.18
CA PRO A 106 -11.10 -0.33 0.27
C PRO A 106 -10.56 0.18 -1.08
N PRO A 107 -9.58 1.09 -1.08
CA PRO A 107 -8.98 1.58 -2.31
C PRO A 107 -8.25 0.45 -3.04
N ARG A 108 -8.39 0.46 -4.36
CA ARG A 108 -7.66 -0.47 -5.23
C ARG A 108 -6.18 -0.12 -5.28
N PHE A 109 -5.87 1.13 -5.58
CA PHE A 109 -4.48 1.57 -5.72
C PHE A 109 -4.13 2.67 -4.72
N THR A 110 -2.86 2.70 -4.36
CA THR A 110 -2.24 3.85 -3.71
C THR A 110 -1.05 4.29 -4.55
N MET A 111 -0.91 5.60 -4.70
CA MET A 111 0.25 6.26 -5.29
C MET A 111 1.01 7.04 -4.25
N LEU A 112 2.34 7.00 -4.34
CA LEU A 112 3.22 7.78 -3.48
C LEU A 112 4.28 8.47 -4.36
N LEU A 113 4.32 9.81 -4.31
CA LEU A 113 5.32 10.64 -4.98
C LEU A 113 6.25 11.25 -3.93
N SER A 114 7.55 10.96 -4.03
CA SER A 114 8.55 11.51 -3.13
C SER A 114 8.85 12.97 -3.46
N LYS A 115 8.79 13.83 -2.43
CA LYS A 115 9.13 15.27 -2.53
C LYS A 115 10.42 15.60 -1.80
N LEU A 116 10.62 14.98 -0.64
CA LEU A 116 11.84 15.03 0.14
C LEU A 116 12.09 13.66 0.74
N VAL A 117 13.29 13.14 0.59
CA VAL A 117 13.70 11.83 1.13
C VAL A 117 15.07 11.95 1.79
N PRO A 118 15.35 11.14 2.83
CA PRO A 118 16.67 11.03 3.42
C PRO A 118 17.69 10.47 2.42
N LYS A 119 18.95 10.35 2.85
CA LYS A 119 20.00 9.67 2.08
C LYS A 119 19.53 8.30 1.59
N LYS A 120 19.92 7.93 0.38
CA LYS A 120 19.59 6.66 -0.28
C LYS A 120 19.79 5.46 0.64
N GLY A 121 18.88 4.48 0.55
CA GLY A 121 18.85 3.29 1.42
C GLY A 121 18.26 3.54 2.82
N LYS A 122 17.96 4.79 3.17
CA LYS A 122 17.21 5.16 4.36
C LYS A 122 15.74 5.42 4.00
N ALA A 123 14.80 5.12 4.92
CA ALA A 123 13.37 5.35 4.71
C ALA A 123 12.76 4.62 3.50
N ASN A 124 13.15 3.37 3.27
CA ASN A 124 12.61 2.54 2.20
C ASN A 124 11.13 2.21 2.45
N THR A 125 10.46 1.76 1.39
CA THR A 125 9.18 1.05 1.52
C THR A 125 9.39 -0.40 1.13
N GLU A 126 9.13 -1.32 2.06
CA GLU A 126 9.13 -2.74 1.78
C GLU A 126 7.76 -3.16 1.25
N PHE A 127 7.75 -3.84 0.12
CA PHE A 127 6.56 -4.41 -0.51
C PHE A 127 6.62 -5.93 -0.42
N CYS A 128 5.46 -6.57 -0.15
CA CYS A 128 5.40 -8.01 -0.04
C CYS A 128 4.29 -8.58 -0.94
N SER A 129 4.68 -9.39 -1.94
CA SER A 129 3.76 -9.96 -2.92
C SER A 129 2.85 -11.01 -2.30
N GLN A 130 1.58 -10.71 -2.25
CA GLN A 130 0.56 -11.61 -1.74
C GLN A 130 0.11 -12.64 -2.79
N TYR A 131 0.43 -12.44 -4.07
CA TYR A 131 0.32 -13.48 -5.10
C TYR A 131 1.30 -14.64 -4.84
N LEU A 132 2.59 -14.31 -4.60
CA LEU A 132 3.60 -15.32 -4.29
C LEU A 132 3.32 -15.99 -2.94
N ALA A 133 2.91 -15.22 -1.94
CA ALA A 133 2.52 -15.77 -0.65
C ALA A 133 1.35 -16.77 -0.79
N TYR A 134 0.32 -16.43 -1.58
CA TYR A 134 -0.78 -17.36 -1.85
C TYR A 134 -0.32 -18.62 -2.60
N LYS A 135 0.51 -18.46 -3.63
CA LYS A 135 1.01 -19.60 -4.43
C LYS A 135 1.66 -20.66 -3.55
N GLU A 136 2.42 -20.21 -2.55
CA GLU A 136 3.16 -21.09 -1.63
C GLU A 136 2.40 -21.47 -0.34
N LEU A 137 1.14 -21.09 -0.19
CA LEU A 137 0.32 -21.60 0.92
C LEU A 137 0.10 -23.10 0.76
N PRO A 138 0.20 -23.89 1.85
CA PRO A 138 -0.22 -25.29 1.85
C PRO A 138 -1.68 -25.44 1.41
N ASN A 139 -2.01 -26.49 0.66
CA ASN A 139 -3.37 -26.70 0.14
C ASN A 139 -4.42 -26.84 1.24
N SER A 140 -4.07 -27.45 2.38
CA SER A 140 -4.93 -27.52 3.57
C SER A 140 -5.30 -26.13 4.10
N ILE A 141 -4.34 -25.20 4.10
CA ILE A 141 -4.55 -23.81 4.51
C ILE A 141 -5.35 -23.03 3.47
N LYS A 142 -5.10 -23.23 2.16
CA LYS A 142 -5.91 -22.61 1.09
C LYS A 142 -7.38 -23.01 1.23
N LYS A 143 -7.67 -24.30 1.47
CA LYS A 143 -9.05 -24.81 1.71
C LYS A 143 -9.67 -24.11 2.93
N LYS A 144 -8.93 -24.02 4.03
CA LYS A 144 -9.40 -23.41 5.28
C LYS A 144 -9.71 -21.90 5.12
N PHE A 145 -8.90 -21.17 4.35
CA PHE A 145 -9.09 -19.73 4.15
C PHE A 145 -10.04 -19.37 3.00
N LYS A 146 -10.47 -20.30 2.15
CA LYS A 146 -11.25 -20.03 0.93
C LYS A 146 -12.47 -19.14 1.17
N ASN A 147 -13.23 -19.40 2.23
CA ASN A 147 -14.45 -18.65 2.56
C ASN A 147 -14.32 -17.82 3.84
N LEU A 148 -13.16 -17.88 4.49
CA LEU A 148 -12.93 -17.20 5.74
C LEU A 148 -12.73 -15.71 5.50
N LYS A 149 -13.32 -14.88 6.38
CA LYS A 149 -13.11 -13.44 6.40
C LYS A 149 -12.26 -13.05 7.62
N GLY A 150 -11.53 -11.97 7.48
CA GLY A 150 -10.91 -11.25 8.59
C GLY A 150 -11.70 -9.97 8.89
N ASN A 151 -11.78 -9.60 10.15
CA ASN A 151 -12.32 -8.34 10.65
C ASN A 151 -11.17 -7.35 10.84
N TYR A 152 -11.36 -6.13 10.39
CA TYR A 152 -10.34 -5.09 10.37
C TYR A 152 -10.86 -3.79 10.99
N SER A 153 -9.95 -3.07 11.69
CA SER A 153 -10.25 -1.77 12.30
C SER A 153 -9.22 -0.72 11.91
N SER A 154 -9.67 0.52 11.79
CA SER A 154 -8.79 1.69 11.70
C SER A 154 -7.99 1.94 12.98
N GLU A 155 -8.43 1.36 14.10
CA GLU A 155 -7.74 1.37 15.41
C GLU A 155 -6.95 0.07 15.67
N GLY A 156 -6.69 -0.74 14.63
CA GLY A 156 -5.86 -1.93 14.72
C GLY A 156 -4.39 -1.62 15.10
N PRO A 157 -3.52 -2.64 15.17
CA PRO A 157 -2.14 -2.51 15.67
C PRO A 157 -1.34 -1.35 15.07
N ILE A 158 -1.52 -1.05 13.77
CA ILE A 158 -0.80 0.02 13.08
C ILE A 158 -1.24 1.43 13.49
N SER A 159 -2.37 1.58 14.19
CA SER A 159 -2.91 2.90 14.57
C SER A 159 -1.91 3.73 15.37
N VAL A 160 -1.00 3.09 16.11
CA VAL A 160 0.09 3.76 16.85
C VAL A 160 1.00 4.62 15.94
N THR A 161 1.11 4.28 14.64
CA THR A 161 1.91 5.03 13.66
C THR A 161 1.19 6.27 13.12
N THR A 162 -0.09 6.45 13.44
CA THR A 162 -0.94 7.52 12.90
C THR A 162 -1.57 8.42 13.96
N LYS A 163 -1.53 8.05 15.24
CA LYS A 163 -2.27 8.72 16.33
C LYS A 163 -2.09 10.25 16.34
N GLU A 164 -0.87 10.74 16.32
CA GLU A 164 -0.59 12.17 16.37
C GLU A 164 -1.14 12.92 15.16
N ARG A 165 -0.98 12.36 13.97
CA ARG A 165 -1.44 12.96 12.71
C ARG A 165 -2.95 12.92 12.55
N VAL A 166 -3.59 11.92 13.12
CA VAL A 166 -5.07 11.83 13.17
C VAL A 166 -5.63 12.93 14.08
N LYS A 167 -5.00 13.18 15.22
CA LYS A 167 -5.35 14.30 16.11
C LYS A 167 -5.27 15.66 15.41
N GLU A 168 -4.26 15.88 14.54
CA GLU A 168 -4.11 17.12 13.76
C GLU A 168 -5.28 17.37 12.78
N LYS A 169 -6.00 16.35 12.36
CA LYS A 169 -7.16 16.48 11.47
C LYS A 169 -8.38 17.10 12.17
N GLY A 170 -8.47 17.00 13.48
CA GLY A 170 -9.60 17.46 14.29
C GLY A 170 -10.22 16.33 15.10
N LYS A 171 -11.17 16.70 15.98
CA LYS A 171 -11.85 15.79 16.89
C LYS A 171 -12.75 14.79 16.12
N ASP A 172 -13.01 13.64 16.72
CA ASP A 172 -14.07 12.69 16.37
C ASP A 172 -13.94 11.93 15.05
N ILE A 173 -12.74 11.50 14.71
CA ILE A 173 -12.59 10.48 13.67
C ILE A 173 -13.07 9.15 14.27
N LYS A 174 -14.32 8.78 13.97
CA LYS A 174 -14.89 7.50 14.41
C LYS A 174 -14.05 6.32 13.92
N GLU A 175 -13.98 5.29 14.74
CA GLU A 175 -13.41 4.00 14.35
C GLU A 175 -14.18 3.44 13.14
N LEU A 176 -13.44 3.03 12.12
CA LEU A 176 -13.99 2.37 10.94
C LEU A 176 -13.68 0.88 11.02
N LYS A 177 -14.71 0.06 10.79
CA LYS A 177 -14.59 -1.41 10.80
C LYS A 177 -15.15 -2.02 9.52
N SER A 178 -14.55 -3.08 9.06
CA SER A 178 -15.11 -3.91 7.99
C SER A 178 -14.58 -5.34 8.03
N SER A 179 -15.24 -6.21 7.25
CA SER A 179 -14.89 -7.62 7.13
C SER A 179 -14.66 -7.98 5.65
N HIS A 180 -13.54 -8.64 5.34
CA HIS A 180 -13.18 -9.02 3.98
C HIS A 180 -12.69 -10.46 3.90
N LYS A 181 -12.96 -11.15 2.77
CA LYS A 181 -12.40 -12.48 2.50
C LYS A 181 -10.87 -12.42 2.53
N ILE A 182 -10.25 -13.38 3.24
CA ILE A 182 -8.79 -13.50 3.34
C ILE A 182 -8.17 -13.90 2.00
N ILE A 183 -8.85 -14.72 1.22
CA ILE A 183 -8.41 -15.07 -0.14
C ILE A 183 -9.28 -14.31 -1.15
N ARG A 184 -8.62 -13.63 -2.08
CA ARG A 184 -9.27 -12.92 -3.19
C ARG A 184 -8.75 -13.42 -4.54
N LYS A 185 -9.65 -13.59 -5.49
CA LYS A 185 -9.31 -13.75 -6.91
C LYS A 185 -9.20 -12.36 -7.54
N ILE A 186 -8.09 -12.09 -8.21
CA ILE A 186 -7.79 -10.82 -8.88
C ILE A 186 -7.40 -11.18 -10.31
N SER A 187 -8.29 -10.94 -11.26
CA SER A 187 -8.16 -11.46 -12.63
C SER A 187 -7.97 -12.99 -12.61
N THR A 188 -6.87 -13.49 -13.13
CA THR A 188 -6.51 -14.93 -13.15
C THR A 188 -5.77 -15.40 -11.90
N ASN A 189 -5.29 -14.49 -11.05
CA ASN A 189 -4.47 -14.80 -9.88
C ASN A 189 -5.29 -14.82 -8.59
N TYR A 190 -4.82 -15.59 -7.61
CA TYR A 190 -5.30 -15.51 -6.23
C TYR A 190 -4.28 -14.76 -5.37
N SER A 191 -4.78 -14.04 -4.39
CA SER A 191 -3.99 -13.25 -3.43
C SER A 191 -4.47 -13.51 -2.01
N ILE A 192 -3.53 -13.44 -1.06
CA ILE A 192 -3.91 -13.29 0.34
C ILE A 192 -4.27 -11.82 0.55
N TYR A 193 -5.47 -11.56 1.06
CA TYR A 193 -5.96 -10.23 1.38
C TYR A 193 -6.21 -10.13 2.88
N CYS A 194 -5.12 -10.03 3.63
CA CYS A 194 -5.13 -9.92 5.08
C CYS A 194 -4.05 -8.92 5.50
N SER A 195 -4.45 -7.91 6.25
CA SER A 195 -3.58 -6.82 6.71
C SER A 195 -3.23 -6.99 8.18
N PRO A 196 -2.03 -7.47 8.53
CA PRO A 196 -1.63 -7.65 9.93
C PRO A 196 -1.80 -6.37 10.76
N GLY A 197 -1.45 -5.21 10.19
CA GLY A 197 -1.55 -3.92 10.88
C GLY A 197 -2.98 -3.46 11.22
N HIS A 198 -4.01 -4.04 10.59
CA HIS A 198 -5.42 -3.68 10.81
C HIS A 198 -6.29 -4.83 11.32
N PHE A 199 -5.74 -6.04 11.38
CA PHE A 199 -6.47 -7.26 11.72
C PHE A 199 -6.90 -7.27 13.19
N ILE A 200 -8.17 -7.56 13.43
CA ILE A 200 -8.74 -7.73 14.77
C ILE A 200 -8.93 -9.20 15.08
N ASP A 201 -9.75 -9.89 14.26
CA ASP A 201 -10.06 -11.32 14.46
C ASP A 201 -10.57 -11.95 13.15
N PHE A 202 -10.73 -13.26 13.14
CA PHE A 202 -11.49 -13.94 12.09
C PHE A 202 -12.99 -13.73 12.30
N SER A 203 -13.75 -13.77 11.22
CA SER A 203 -15.21 -13.53 11.26
C SER A 203 -16.01 -14.68 11.82
N SER A 204 -15.40 -15.82 12.07
CA SER A 204 -16.04 -17.01 12.64
C SER A 204 -15.10 -17.71 13.61
N GLU A 205 -15.66 -18.48 14.52
CA GLU A 205 -14.88 -19.30 15.44
C GLU A 205 -14.05 -20.34 14.70
N ILE A 206 -12.78 -20.45 15.08
CA ILE A 206 -11.81 -21.35 14.46
C ILE A 206 -10.97 -22.01 15.55
N LYS A 207 -10.92 -23.33 15.53
CA LYS A 207 -10.00 -24.07 16.40
C LYS A 207 -8.55 -23.61 16.17
N ASN A 208 -7.84 -23.31 17.24
CA ASN A 208 -6.44 -22.84 17.23
C ASN A 208 -6.23 -21.51 16.47
N LYS A 209 -7.17 -20.55 16.62
CA LYS A 209 -7.15 -19.29 15.87
C LYS A 209 -5.85 -18.50 16.02
N GLU A 210 -5.27 -18.42 17.21
CA GLU A 210 -4.01 -17.68 17.44
C GLU A 210 -2.82 -18.32 16.70
N LYS A 211 -2.73 -19.67 16.71
CA LYS A 211 -1.72 -20.39 15.91
C LYS A 211 -1.89 -20.14 14.42
N LEU A 212 -3.13 -20.13 13.95
CA LEU A 212 -3.46 -19.89 12.55
C LEU A 212 -3.16 -18.44 12.14
N LYS A 213 -3.51 -17.45 12.98
CA LYS A 213 -3.17 -16.04 12.80
C LYS A 213 -1.66 -15.83 12.72
N LYS A 214 -0.91 -16.35 13.69
CA LYS A 214 0.57 -16.27 13.71
C LYS A 214 1.18 -16.89 12.46
N PHE A 215 0.69 -18.07 12.06
CA PHE A 215 1.13 -18.71 10.82
C PHE A 215 0.87 -17.81 9.60
N LEU A 216 -0.36 -17.29 9.44
CA LEU A 216 -0.74 -16.47 8.30
C LEU A 216 0.14 -15.21 8.20
N PHE A 217 0.30 -14.48 9.31
CA PHE A 217 1.09 -13.24 9.32
C PHE A 217 2.56 -13.51 8.99
N ASN A 218 3.18 -14.50 9.63
CA ASN A 218 4.57 -14.87 9.35
C ASN A 218 4.76 -15.37 7.91
N HIS A 219 3.78 -16.11 7.39
CA HIS A 219 3.84 -16.61 6.02
C HIS A 219 3.79 -15.48 5.00
N GLN A 220 2.88 -14.50 5.17
CA GLN A 220 2.70 -13.38 4.26
C GLN A 220 3.94 -12.52 4.08
N ILE A 221 4.77 -12.38 5.12
CA ILE A 221 5.91 -11.47 5.16
C ILE A 221 7.27 -12.18 5.04
N LYS A 222 7.33 -13.40 4.52
CA LYS A 222 8.62 -14.08 4.28
C LYS A 222 9.50 -13.25 3.35
N LYS A 223 10.78 -13.14 3.64
CA LYS A 223 11.77 -12.35 2.86
C LYS A 223 11.80 -12.70 1.37
N LYS A 224 11.51 -13.94 1.00
CA LYS A 224 11.43 -14.36 -0.40
C LYS A 224 10.28 -13.72 -1.19
N PHE A 225 9.26 -13.18 -0.53
CA PHE A 225 8.13 -12.45 -1.13
C PHE A 225 8.32 -10.94 -1.11
N GLN A 226 9.44 -10.45 -0.59
CA GLN A 226 9.66 -9.02 -0.37
C GLN A 226 10.56 -8.38 -1.43
N PHE A 227 10.27 -7.11 -1.69
CA PHE A 227 11.10 -6.17 -2.44
C PHE A 227 11.18 -4.85 -1.65
N SER A 228 12.37 -4.31 -1.47
CA SER A 228 12.60 -3.02 -0.81
C SER A 228 12.81 -1.94 -1.85
N LEU A 229 11.90 -0.95 -1.90
CA LEU A 229 12.02 0.21 -2.77
C LEU A 229 12.82 1.29 -2.05
N GLU A 230 14.00 1.58 -2.55
CA GLU A 230 14.79 2.75 -2.17
C GLU A 230 14.21 3.99 -2.84
N TRP A 231 13.93 5.02 -2.04
CA TRP A 231 13.36 6.25 -2.57
C TRP A 231 14.43 7.25 -3.00
N GLU A 232 14.20 7.81 -4.17
CA GLU A 232 14.90 8.97 -4.70
C GLU A 232 13.92 10.15 -4.79
N LYS A 233 14.41 11.40 -4.78
CA LYS A 233 13.55 12.57 -5.00
C LYS A 233 12.85 12.49 -6.35
N ASP A 234 11.59 12.92 -6.40
CA ASP A 234 10.75 12.88 -7.60
C ASP A 234 10.50 11.47 -8.17
N GLN A 235 10.58 10.44 -7.33
CA GLN A 235 10.20 9.08 -7.68
C GLN A 235 8.74 8.84 -7.32
N LEU A 236 8.00 8.18 -8.22
CA LEU A 236 6.60 7.79 -8.02
C LEU A 236 6.51 6.28 -7.93
N ALA A 237 5.72 5.77 -7.00
CA ALA A 237 5.32 4.37 -6.96
C ALA A 237 3.79 4.24 -6.92
N ILE A 238 3.29 3.15 -7.50
CA ILE A 238 1.88 2.74 -7.49
C ILE A 238 1.85 1.27 -7.09
N TRP A 239 0.91 0.90 -6.22
CA TRP A 239 0.69 -0.50 -5.88
C TRP A 239 -0.80 -0.85 -5.79
N ASP A 240 -1.10 -2.13 -6.07
CA ASP A 240 -2.43 -2.70 -5.91
C ASP A 240 -2.59 -3.22 -4.48
N ASN A 241 -3.41 -2.55 -3.68
CA ASN A 241 -3.67 -2.90 -2.29
C ASN A 241 -4.29 -4.29 -2.10
N ARG A 242 -4.82 -4.88 -3.16
CA ARG A 242 -5.42 -6.21 -3.13
C ARG A 242 -4.38 -7.33 -3.19
N SER A 243 -3.16 -7.03 -3.66
CA SER A 243 -2.10 -8.01 -3.91
C SER A 243 -0.76 -7.67 -3.27
N MET A 244 -0.65 -6.52 -2.60
CA MET A 244 0.58 -6.08 -1.94
C MET A 244 0.33 -5.70 -0.48
N LEU A 245 1.09 -6.29 0.43
CA LEU A 245 1.37 -5.66 1.72
C LEU A 245 2.56 -4.72 1.57
N HIS A 246 2.58 -3.67 2.38
CA HIS A 246 3.72 -2.76 2.41
C HIS A 246 3.94 -2.19 3.81
N GLN A 247 5.17 -1.74 4.06
CA GLN A 247 5.53 -1.01 5.27
C GLN A 247 6.64 0.00 5.01
N ALA A 248 6.66 1.09 5.77
CA ALA A 248 7.83 1.96 5.85
C ALA A 248 8.90 1.29 6.72
N THR A 249 10.17 1.34 6.30
CA THR A 249 11.26 0.97 7.20
C THR A 249 11.49 2.08 8.24
N PRO A 250 11.91 1.76 9.47
CA PRO A 250 12.30 2.77 10.45
C PRO A 250 13.42 3.68 9.91
N PHE A 251 13.31 4.98 10.16
CA PHE A 251 14.34 5.94 9.78
C PHE A 251 14.30 7.20 10.65
N LYS A 252 15.43 7.89 10.68
CA LYS A 252 15.55 9.26 11.25
C LYS A 252 15.77 10.24 10.09
N GLY A 253 15.25 11.46 10.25
CA GLY A 253 15.42 12.54 9.26
C GLY A 253 14.11 13.03 8.65
N ASN A 254 14.22 13.98 7.73
CA ASN A 254 13.09 14.61 7.07
C ASN A 254 12.64 13.79 5.87
N ARG A 255 11.32 13.57 5.76
CA ARG A 255 10.69 12.90 4.60
C ARG A 255 9.35 13.57 4.31
N ILE A 256 9.10 13.86 3.03
CA ILE A 256 7.80 14.37 2.56
C ILE A 256 7.38 13.54 1.35
N MET A 257 6.22 12.90 1.47
CA MET A 257 5.60 12.12 0.42
C MET A 257 4.21 12.67 0.13
N HIS A 258 3.86 12.78 -1.14
CA HIS A 258 2.52 13.08 -1.59
C HIS A 258 1.81 11.77 -1.93
N ARG A 259 0.71 11.48 -1.22
CA ARG A 259 -0.06 10.25 -1.37
C ARG A 259 -1.39 10.53 -2.05
N ILE A 260 -1.79 9.68 -2.99
CA ILE A 260 -3.15 9.64 -3.57
C ILE A 260 -3.75 8.26 -3.38
N THR A 261 -5.01 8.23 -2.96
CA THR A 261 -5.84 7.03 -2.79
C THR A 261 -6.82 6.91 -3.95
N ILE A 262 -6.93 5.70 -4.57
CA ILE A 262 -7.69 5.47 -5.81
C ILE A 262 -8.58 4.24 -5.66
N HIS A 263 -9.88 4.40 -5.98
CA HIS A 263 -10.88 3.34 -6.01
C HIS A 263 -11.14 2.80 -7.40
#